data_fee10caf1ab1e80fc8c8d2102b7667cb
#
_entry.id   fee10caf1ab1e80fc8c8d2102b7667cb
#
_cell.length_a   1.000
_cell.length_b   1.000
_cell.length_c   1.000
_cell.angle_alpha   90.00
_cell.angle_beta   90.00
_cell.angle_gamma   90.00
#
_symmetry.space_group_name_H-M   'P 1'
#
loop_
_entity.id
_entity.type
_entity.pdbx_description
1 polymer ?
#
loop_
_entity_poly.entity_id
_entity_poly.type
_entity_poly.pdbx_seq_one_letter_code
_entity_poly.pdbx_strand_id
1 'polypeptide(L)'
;GVGGFYCYLPIPYRKSCKIVLNGPLMKFYQIQYRNMPEYKIESFSTDLSPEAKNTLKKVCQIWQTFATPDIVTFAMGKSKTYQVEELSFSLAPGEEKVFFHTNVPGRILGFEINSKQYLHNNISINAIWDKEENPAIHIPLQDFFGYSAGKPSMNGMMIGSKSGRHYSFLPCPFDSTAEMKLQ
;
A
#
# COMPACT_ATOMS: atom_id res chain seq x y z
N GLY A 1 -10.58 -9.74 8.59
CA GLY A 1 -9.39 -9.73 9.43
C GLY A 1 -9.05 -11.08 9.99
N VAL A 2 -7.80 -11.34 10.18
CA VAL A 2 -7.26 -12.61 10.70
C VAL A 2 -7.18 -12.64 12.23
N GLY A 3 -8.05 -11.94 12.92
CA GLY A 3 -8.19 -12.00 14.38
C GLY A 3 -7.30 -11.05 15.18
N GLY A 4 -6.67 -10.06 14.56
CA GLY A 4 -5.91 -9.03 15.26
C GLY A 4 -6.69 -7.73 15.43
N PHE A 5 -6.39 -6.99 16.49
CA PHE A 5 -6.88 -5.62 16.71
C PHE A 5 -5.73 -4.65 16.46
N TYR A 6 -6.01 -3.50 15.83
CA TYR A 6 -5.02 -2.49 15.54
C TYR A 6 -5.57 -1.08 15.74
N CYS A 7 -4.69 -0.17 16.09
CA CYS A 7 -4.99 1.25 16.17
C CYS A 7 -3.78 2.02 15.63
N TYR A 8 -3.98 2.77 14.57
CA TYR A 8 -2.97 3.66 13.98
C TYR A 8 -3.22 5.13 14.30
N LEU A 9 -4.11 5.43 15.25
CA LEU A 9 -4.29 6.78 15.74
C LEU A 9 -2.99 7.24 16.43
N PRO A 10 -2.34 8.31 15.97
CA PRO A 10 -1.19 8.86 16.67
C PRO A 10 -1.59 9.37 18.06
N ILE A 11 -0.90 8.91 19.08
CA ILE A 11 -1.10 9.34 20.47
C ILE A 11 0.16 10.08 20.92
N PRO A 12 0.24 11.40 20.69
CA PRO A 12 1.41 12.17 21.11
C PRO A 12 1.48 12.30 22.61
N TYR A 13 2.70 12.33 23.15
CA TYR A 13 2.94 12.58 24.56
C TYR A 13 4.20 13.45 24.75
N ARG A 14 4.15 14.36 25.72
CA ARG A 14 5.23 15.32 25.96
C ARG A 14 6.33 14.78 26.86
N LYS A 15 6.00 14.03 27.89
CA LYS A 15 6.95 13.55 28.90
C LYS A 15 7.05 12.03 28.91
N SER A 16 5.94 11.36 29.11
CA SER A 16 5.88 9.90 29.20
C SER A 16 4.52 9.37 28.75
N CYS A 17 4.51 8.13 28.31
CA CYS A 17 3.30 7.39 27.97
C CYS A 17 3.33 6.06 28.71
N LYS A 18 2.19 5.67 29.27
CA LYS A 18 1.98 4.35 29.84
C LYS A 18 0.79 3.70 29.16
N ILE A 19 1.05 2.54 28.59
CA ILE A 19 0.00 1.72 27.94
C ILE A 19 -0.30 0.57 28.87
N VAL A 20 -1.57 0.40 29.22
CA VAL A 20 -2.02 -0.66 30.12
C VAL A 20 -3.06 -1.49 29.38
N LEU A 21 -2.86 -2.78 29.34
CA LEU A 21 -3.89 -3.73 28.96
C LEU A 21 -4.53 -4.29 30.22
N ASN A 22 -5.85 -4.21 30.28
CA ASN A 22 -6.65 -4.86 31.32
C ASN A 22 -7.46 -6.00 30.66
N GLY A 23 -7.02 -7.22 30.88
CA GLY A 23 -7.64 -8.40 30.29
C GLY A 23 -6.99 -9.70 30.75
N PRO A 24 -7.66 -10.85 30.57
CA PRO A 24 -7.19 -12.12 31.12
C PRO A 24 -5.93 -12.66 30.44
N LEU A 25 -5.72 -12.34 29.16
CA LEU A 25 -4.58 -12.85 28.40
C LEU A 25 -4.32 -11.99 27.15
N MET A 26 -3.07 -11.59 26.96
CA MET A 26 -2.56 -11.06 25.70
C MET A 26 -1.42 -11.95 25.19
N LYS A 27 -1.58 -12.55 24.02
CA LYS A 27 -0.58 -13.46 23.44
C LYS A 27 0.51 -12.70 22.68
N PHE A 28 0.10 -11.72 21.88
CA PHE A 28 1.02 -10.94 21.04
C PHE A 28 0.62 -9.47 21.07
N TYR A 29 1.61 -8.59 21.07
CA TYR A 29 1.40 -7.16 20.87
C TYR A 29 2.59 -6.54 20.15
N GLN A 30 2.31 -5.46 19.45
CA GLN A 30 3.33 -4.62 18.83
C GLN A 30 2.94 -3.16 19.09
N ILE A 31 3.88 -2.40 19.64
CA ILE A 31 3.73 -0.97 19.89
C ILE A 31 4.89 -0.27 19.19
N GLN A 32 4.55 0.70 18.34
CA GLN A 32 5.54 1.53 17.66
C GLN A 32 5.49 2.93 18.24
N TYR A 33 6.64 3.53 18.44
CA TYR A 33 6.76 4.92 18.88
C TYR A 33 7.88 5.62 18.12
N ARG A 34 7.79 6.95 18.05
CA ARG A 34 8.80 7.80 17.45
C ARG A 34 9.17 8.93 18.40
N ASN A 35 10.46 9.10 18.66
CA ASN A 35 10.98 10.27 19.33
C ASN A 35 11.06 11.44 18.35
N MET A 36 10.58 12.61 18.77
CA MET A 36 10.54 13.83 17.95
C MET A 36 11.09 15.01 18.77
N PRO A 37 12.38 15.00 19.15
CA PRO A 37 12.95 16.00 20.06
C PRO A 37 12.97 17.41 19.48
N GLU A 38 12.92 17.53 18.17
CA GLU A 38 12.95 18.80 17.43
C GLU A 38 11.59 19.52 17.44
N TYR A 39 10.53 18.83 17.87
CA TYR A 39 9.18 19.35 17.82
C TYR A 39 8.61 19.62 19.22
N LYS A 40 7.92 20.75 19.34
CA LYS A 40 7.11 21.02 20.53
C LYS A 40 5.81 20.20 20.44
N ILE A 41 5.81 19.06 21.10
CA ILE A 41 4.69 18.12 21.12
C ILE A 41 3.83 18.39 22.34
N GLU A 42 2.52 18.47 22.16
CA GLU A 42 1.54 18.46 23.23
C GLU A 42 1.01 17.04 23.45
N SER A 43 0.67 16.72 24.70
CA SER A 43 0.09 15.41 25.01
C SER A 43 -1.30 15.28 24.43
N PHE A 44 -1.65 14.08 24.02
CA PHE A 44 -2.97 13.73 23.50
C PHE A 44 -4.07 14.15 24.48
N SER A 45 -5.11 14.75 23.94
CA SER A 45 -6.33 15.08 24.64
C SER A 45 -7.54 14.54 23.85
N THR A 46 -8.55 14.09 24.54
CA THR A 46 -9.84 13.72 23.93
C THR A 46 -10.65 14.94 23.52
N ASP A 47 -10.37 16.11 24.12
CA ASP A 47 -10.93 17.38 23.68
C ASP A 47 -10.05 17.97 22.59
N LEU A 48 -10.34 17.58 21.36
CA LEU A 48 -9.59 17.98 20.18
C LEU A 48 -9.97 19.42 19.77
N SER A 49 -8.96 20.19 19.36
CA SER A 49 -9.19 21.50 18.73
C SER A 49 -10.00 21.37 17.44
N PRO A 50 -10.64 22.45 16.96
CA PRO A 50 -11.37 22.43 15.68
C PRO A 50 -10.49 21.99 14.51
N GLU A 51 -9.21 22.39 14.47
CA GLU A 51 -8.25 22.00 13.44
C GLU A 51 -7.94 20.50 13.50
N ALA A 52 -7.74 19.95 14.70
CA ALA A 52 -7.50 18.53 14.91
C ALA A 52 -8.73 17.69 14.51
N LYS A 53 -9.94 18.13 14.87
CA LYS A 53 -11.19 17.49 14.44
C LYS A 53 -11.34 17.49 12.92
N ASN A 54 -11.02 18.59 12.25
CA ASN A 54 -11.07 18.69 10.80
C ASN A 54 -10.01 17.78 10.13
N THR A 55 -8.80 17.74 10.68
CA THR A 55 -7.73 16.86 10.21
C THR A 55 -8.13 15.39 10.36
N LEU A 56 -8.67 15.00 11.52
CA LEU A 56 -9.17 13.64 11.75
C LEU A 56 -10.26 13.27 10.74
N LYS A 57 -11.21 14.18 10.49
CA LYS A 57 -12.25 13.97 9.47
C LYS A 57 -11.67 13.71 8.09
N LYS A 58 -10.65 14.50 7.66
CA LYS A 58 -9.95 14.29 6.39
C LYS A 58 -9.26 12.92 6.33
N VAL A 59 -8.57 12.52 7.40
CA VAL A 59 -7.94 11.20 7.48
C VAL A 59 -8.99 10.08 7.39
N CYS A 60 -10.11 10.20 8.09
CA CYS A 60 -11.21 9.24 7.97
C CYS A 60 -11.77 9.16 6.55
N GLN A 61 -11.89 10.27 5.84
CA GLN A 61 -12.32 10.30 4.44
C GLN A 61 -11.32 9.55 3.53
N ILE A 62 -10.01 9.76 3.72
CA ILE A 62 -8.98 9.04 2.98
C ILE A 62 -9.11 7.54 3.22
N TRP A 63 -9.31 7.10 4.47
CA TRP A 63 -9.52 5.69 4.79
C TRP A 63 -10.82 5.11 4.22
N GLN A 64 -11.85 5.92 4.03
CA GLN A 64 -13.08 5.49 3.37
C GLN A 64 -12.92 5.29 1.87
N THR A 65 -12.02 6.07 1.25
CA THR A 65 -11.72 6.03 -0.20
C THR A 65 -10.42 5.30 -0.53
N PHE A 66 -9.80 4.64 0.45
CA PHE A 66 -8.58 3.88 0.21
C PHE A 66 -8.81 2.78 -0.83
N ALA A 67 -7.73 2.28 -1.41
CA ALA A 67 -7.77 1.35 -2.53
C ALA A 67 -8.42 1.94 -3.80
N THR A 68 -8.37 3.25 -3.99
CA THR A 68 -8.79 3.94 -5.21
C THR A 68 -7.63 4.79 -5.76
N PRO A 69 -7.62 5.10 -7.07
CA PRO A 69 -6.62 6.00 -7.64
C PRO A 69 -6.55 7.39 -6.98
N ASP A 70 -7.57 7.78 -6.22
CA ASP A 70 -7.58 9.04 -5.47
C ASP A 70 -6.42 9.16 -4.47
N ILE A 71 -5.90 8.03 -3.97
CA ILE A 71 -4.72 8.03 -3.10
C ILE A 71 -3.48 8.57 -3.82
N VAL A 72 -3.34 8.28 -5.12
CA VAL A 72 -2.27 8.81 -5.96
C VAL A 72 -2.40 10.33 -6.09
N THR A 73 -3.60 10.81 -6.40
CA THR A 73 -3.89 12.24 -6.49
C THR A 73 -3.64 12.96 -5.16
N PHE A 74 -4.00 12.33 -4.05
CA PHE A 74 -3.71 12.86 -2.72
C PHE A 74 -2.21 12.97 -2.46
N ALA A 75 -1.44 11.93 -2.80
CA ALA A 75 0.01 11.89 -2.57
C ALA A 75 0.79 12.85 -3.48
N MET A 76 0.32 13.06 -4.71
CA MET A 76 1.00 13.89 -5.71
C MET A 76 0.58 15.36 -5.70
N GLY A 77 -0.57 15.68 -5.10
CA GLY A 77 -1.22 16.98 -5.21
C GLY A 77 -1.98 17.16 -6.54
N LYS A 78 -2.97 18.06 -6.52
CA LYS A 78 -3.94 18.25 -7.61
C LYS A 78 -3.36 18.81 -8.92
N SER A 79 -2.11 19.28 -8.92
CA SER A 79 -1.51 19.97 -10.08
C SER A 79 -0.74 19.05 -11.02
N LYS A 80 -0.63 17.75 -10.72
CA LYS A 80 0.11 16.80 -11.55
C LYS A 80 -0.83 15.89 -12.31
N THR A 81 -0.59 15.76 -13.61
CA THR A 81 -1.27 14.82 -14.49
C THR A 81 -0.47 13.52 -14.59
N TYR A 82 -1.15 12.41 -14.77
CA TYR A 82 -0.55 11.11 -15.07
C TYR A 82 -1.32 10.45 -16.22
N GLN A 83 -0.66 9.53 -16.89
CA GLN A 83 -1.27 8.70 -17.93
C GLN A 83 -1.77 7.39 -17.31
N VAL A 84 -2.87 6.89 -17.83
CA VAL A 84 -3.44 5.58 -17.45
C VAL A 84 -3.49 4.73 -18.72
N GLU A 85 -2.94 3.54 -18.63
CA GLU A 85 -3.03 2.52 -19.67
C GLU A 85 -3.87 1.35 -19.15
N GLU A 86 -4.80 0.87 -19.97
CA GLU A 86 -5.62 -0.29 -19.65
C GLU A 86 -5.30 -1.41 -20.64
N LEU A 87 -5.00 -2.59 -20.12
CA LEU A 87 -4.68 -3.78 -20.88
C LEU A 87 -5.60 -4.94 -20.47
N SER A 88 -6.02 -5.72 -21.44
CA SER A 88 -6.74 -6.97 -21.19
C SER A 88 -6.05 -8.10 -21.93
N PHE A 89 -5.69 -9.15 -21.21
CA PHE A 89 -5.02 -10.30 -21.78
C PHE A 89 -5.32 -11.59 -21.00
N SER A 90 -4.99 -12.72 -21.61
CA SER A 90 -4.94 -14.01 -20.96
C SER A 90 -3.48 -14.47 -20.90
N LEU A 91 -3.12 -15.21 -19.87
CA LEU A 91 -1.81 -15.80 -19.70
C LEU A 91 -1.94 -17.32 -19.73
N ALA A 92 -1.34 -17.97 -20.74
CA ALA A 92 -1.30 -19.43 -20.82
C ALA A 92 -0.20 -19.98 -19.90
N PRO A 93 -0.26 -21.26 -19.50
CA PRO A 93 0.81 -21.90 -18.73
C PRO A 93 2.17 -21.80 -19.44
N GLY A 94 3.19 -21.25 -18.75
CA GLY A 94 4.53 -21.05 -19.28
C GLY A 94 4.70 -19.82 -20.18
N GLU A 95 3.65 -19.00 -20.34
CA GLU A 95 3.72 -17.75 -21.09
C GLU A 95 4.20 -16.60 -20.19
N GLU A 96 4.96 -15.68 -20.79
CA GLU A 96 5.30 -14.39 -20.19
C GLU A 96 4.56 -13.27 -20.91
N LYS A 97 4.08 -12.29 -20.16
CA LYS A 97 3.42 -11.11 -20.70
C LYS A 97 3.97 -9.82 -20.12
N VAL A 98 4.66 -9.05 -20.96
CA VAL A 98 5.02 -7.66 -20.61
C VAL A 98 3.74 -6.83 -20.68
N PHE A 99 3.40 -6.20 -19.57
CA PHE A 99 2.23 -5.33 -19.48
C PHE A 99 2.58 -3.86 -19.30
N PHE A 100 3.84 -3.55 -19.02
CA PHE A 100 4.36 -2.19 -19.02
C PHE A 100 5.81 -2.18 -19.50
N HIS A 101 6.12 -1.27 -20.40
CA HIS A 101 7.49 -1.01 -20.86
C HIS A 101 7.67 0.45 -21.26
N THR A 102 8.79 1.05 -20.85
CA THR A 102 9.18 2.40 -21.27
C THR A 102 10.68 2.56 -21.30
N ASN A 103 11.16 3.42 -22.22
CA ASN A 103 12.55 3.85 -22.30
C ASN A 103 12.70 5.35 -21.96
N VAL A 104 11.75 5.92 -21.25
CA VAL A 104 11.74 7.33 -20.84
C VAL A 104 11.75 7.39 -19.32
N PRO A 105 12.62 8.20 -18.71
CA PRO A 105 12.65 8.36 -17.25
C PRO A 105 11.27 8.70 -16.69
N GLY A 106 10.96 8.16 -15.51
CA GLY A 106 9.66 8.40 -14.96
C GLY A 106 9.39 7.76 -13.60
N ARG A 107 8.11 7.62 -13.33
CA ARG A 107 7.63 6.98 -12.11
C ARG A 107 6.33 6.26 -12.39
N ILE A 108 6.28 4.97 -12.13
CA ILE A 108 5.02 4.25 -12.03
C ILE A 108 4.36 4.68 -10.72
N LEU A 109 3.15 5.19 -10.79
CA LEU A 109 2.40 5.66 -9.63
C LEU A 109 1.60 4.56 -8.96
N GLY A 110 1.35 3.50 -9.70
CA GLY A 110 0.66 2.32 -9.25
C GLY A 110 0.12 1.51 -10.41
N PHE A 111 -0.39 0.35 -10.09
CA PHE A 111 -1.09 -0.51 -11.03
C PHE A 111 -2.16 -1.33 -10.34
N GLU A 112 -3.10 -1.80 -11.14
CA GLU A 112 -4.21 -2.63 -10.68
C GLU A 112 -4.34 -3.85 -11.58
N ILE A 113 -4.68 -4.97 -10.98
CA ILE A 113 -5.02 -6.21 -11.69
C ILE A 113 -6.42 -6.62 -11.26
N ASN A 114 -7.32 -6.73 -12.22
CA ASN A 114 -8.66 -7.25 -11.99
C ASN A 114 -8.72 -8.71 -12.44
N SER A 115 -9.08 -9.59 -11.52
CA SER A 115 -9.24 -11.01 -11.79
C SER A 115 -10.61 -11.49 -11.38
N LYS A 116 -11.26 -12.31 -12.23
CA LYS A 116 -12.54 -12.93 -11.91
C LYS A 116 -12.42 -14.04 -10.85
N GLN A 117 -11.24 -14.58 -10.69
CA GLN A 117 -10.91 -15.63 -9.74
C GLN A 117 -9.79 -15.17 -8.80
N TYR A 118 -9.55 -15.91 -7.74
CA TYR A 118 -8.36 -15.67 -6.92
C TYR A 118 -7.11 -15.88 -7.77
N LEU A 119 -6.11 -15.04 -7.53
CA LEU A 119 -4.82 -15.19 -8.17
C LEU A 119 -4.23 -16.58 -7.85
N HIS A 120 -3.55 -17.17 -8.80
CA HIS A 120 -2.83 -18.41 -8.60
C HIS A 120 -1.40 -18.14 -8.11
N ASN A 121 -0.88 -19.02 -7.28
CA ASN A 121 0.48 -18.93 -6.73
C ASN A 121 1.59 -19.21 -7.75
N ASN A 122 1.23 -19.76 -8.89
CA ASN A 122 2.13 -20.03 -10.02
C ASN A 122 2.28 -18.86 -11.00
N ILE A 123 1.67 -17.72 -10.70
CA ILE A 123 1.87 -16.48 -11.47
C ILE A 123 2.80 -15.57 -10.66
N SER A 124 3.89 -15.14 -11.26
CA SER A 124 4.84 -14.22 -10.65
C SER A 124 4.82 -12.87 -11.35
N ILE A 125 5.05 -11.82 -10.59
CA ILE A 125 5.36 -10.49 -11.10
C ILE A 125 6.85 -10.28 -11.10
N ASN A 126 7.35 -9.74 -12.21
CA ASN A 126 8.75 -9.38 -12.38
C ASN A 126 8.81 -7.92 -12.83
N ALA A 127 9.69 -7.13 -12.21
CA ALA A 127 9.92 -5.75 -12.60
C ALA A 127 11.41 -5.44 -12.60
N ILE A 128 11.88 -4.83 -13.69
CA ILE A 128 13.27 -4.45 -13.91
C ILE A 128 13.31 -2.94 -14.19
N TRP A 129 14.16 -2.25 -13.47
CA TRP A 129 14.43 -0.82 -13.65
C TRP A 129 15.83 -0.64 -14.25
N ASP A 130 15.98 0.37 -15.12
CA ASP A 130 17.26 0.90 -15.58
C ASP A 130 18.22 -0.15 -16.16
N LYS A 131 17.68 -1.24 -16.73
CA LYS A 131 18.41 -2.39 -17.28
C LYS A 131 19.31 -3.09 -16.25
N GLU A 132 18.92 -3.05 -14.98
CA GLU A 132 19.64 -3.79 -13.95
C GLU A 132 19.61 -5.30 -14.22
N GLU A 133 20.66 -5.99 -13.85
CA GLU A 133 20.80 -7.44 -14.04
C GLU A 133 19.81 -8.22 -13.16
N ASN A 134 19.59 -7.72 -11.95
CA ASN A 134 18.65 -8.33 -11.00
C ASN A 134 17.33 -7.56 -11.00
N PRO A 135 16.19 -8.26 -11.06
CA PRO A 135 14.91 -7.60 -10.98
C PRO A 135 14.70 -6.95 -9.60
N ALA A 136 14.15 -5.75 -9.60
CA ALA A 136 13.76 -5.04 -8.39
C ALA A 136 12.55 -5.71 -7.70
N ILE A 137 11.69 -6.37 -8.48
CA ILE A 137 10.56 -7.16 -8.00
C ILE A 137 10.61 -8.50 -8.71
N HIS A 138 10.64 -9.59 -7.95
CA HIS A 138 10.47 -10.95 -8.44
C HIS A 138 9.82 -11.80 -7.35
N ILE A 139 8.51 -11.95 -7.43
CA ILE A 139 7.71 -12.56 -6.34
C ILE A 139 6.41 -13.16 -6.90
N PRO A 140 5.88 -14.24 -6.33
CA PRO A 140 4.54 -14.70 -6.64
C PRO A 140 3.50 -13.57 -6.48
N LEU A 141 2.61 -13.45 -7.43
CA LEU A 141 1.65 -12.35 -7.49
C LEU A 141 0.72 -12.32 -6.27
N GLN A 142 0.39 -13.49 -5.72
CA GLN A 142 -0.37 -13.60 -4.48
C GLN A 142 0.37 -12.95 -3.30
N ASP A 143 1.65 -13.23 -3.17
CA ASP A 143 2.47 -12.73 -2.06
C ASP A 143 2.65 -11.21 -2.18
N PHE A 144 2.83 -10.72 -3.42
CA PHE A 144 2.91 -9.29 -3.70
C PHE A 144 1.67 -8.55 -3.21
N PHE A 145 0.49 -9.09 -3.42
CA PHE A 145 -0.77 -8.48 -3.00
C PHE A 145 -1.27 -8.94 -1.62
N GLY A 146 -0.43 -9.63 -0.86
CA GLY A 146 -0.71 -9.97 0.53
C GLY A 146 -1.80 -11.03 0.72
N TYR A 147 -1.71 -12.11 -0.04
CA TYR A 147 -2.50 -13.31 0.21
C TYR A 147 -1.96 -14.07 1.42
N SER A 148 -2.83 -14.78 2.09
CA SER A 148 -2.48 -15.74 3.13
C SER A 148 -3.33 -17.00 2.95
N ALA A 149 -2.66 -18.17 2.93
CA ALA A 149 -3.31 -19.46 2.67
C ALA A 149 -4.19 -19.44 1.39
N GLY A 150 -3.70 -18.84 0.31
CA GLY A 150 -4.38 -18.75 -0.99
C GLY A 150 -5.59 -17.83 -1.03
N LYS A 151 -5.76 -16.94 -0.04
CA LYS A 151 -6.88 -15.99 0.02
C LYS A 151 -6.39 -14.56 0.22
N PRO A 152 -7.07 -13.56 -0.38
CA PRO A 152 -6.79 -12.16 -0.13
C PRO A 152 -6.88 -11.84 1.35
N SER A 153 -5.80 -11.38 1.97
CA SER A 153 -5.71 -11.12 3.41
C SER A 153 -5.25 -9.72 3.75
N MET A 154 -4.63 -9.03 2.79
CA MET A 154 -4.19 -7.65 2.96
C MET A 154 -5.13 -6.68 2.25
N ASN A 155 -5.52 -5.63 2.94
CA ASN A 155 -6.35 -4.56 2.44
C ASN A 155 -5.83 -3.24 3.01
N GLY A 156 -4.64 -2.86 2.56
CA GLY A 156 -3.93 -1.67 2.99
C GLY A 156 -4.30 -0.43 2.17
N MET A 157 -3.83 0.75 2.61
CA MET A 157 -4.09 2.00 1.90
C MET A 157 -3.42 2.04 0.52
N MET A 158 -2.19 1.56 0.43
CA MET A 158 -1.35 1.66 -0.77
C MET A 158 -1.25 0.36 -1.55
N ILE A 159 -1.47 -0.78 -0.92
CA ILE A 159 -1.36 -2.10 -1.54
C ILE A 159 -2.32 -3.09 -0.88
N GLY A 160 -2.87 -3.98 -1.68
CA GLY A 160 -3.77 -5.03 -1.17
C GLY A 160 -4.70 -5.59 -2.21
N SER A 161 -5.72 -6.30 -1.71
CA SER A 161 -6.73 -6.98 -2.53
C SER A 161 -8.13 -6.77 -1.96
N LYS A 162 -9.09 -6.39 -2.81
CA LYS A 162 -10.49 -6.19 -2.42
C LYS A 162 -11.41 -6.57 -3.57
N SER A 163 -12.30 -7.55 -3.34
CA SER A 163 -13.37 -7.93 -4.27
C SER A 163 -12.88 -8.25 -5.70
N GLY A 164 -11.79 -9.02 -5.83
CA GLY A 164 -11.22 -9.41 -7.12
C GLY A 164 -10.33 -8.34 -7.78
N ARG A 165 -10.20 -7.19 -7.18
CA ARG A 165 -9.29 -6.13 -7.56
C ARG A 165 -8.05 -6.19 -6.67
N HIS A 166 -6.88 -6.21 -7.29
CA HIS A 166 -5.58 -6.22 -6.65
C HIS A 166 -4.87 -4.93 -7.04
N TYR A 167 -4.34 -4.21 -6.09
CA TYR A 167 -3.81 -2.86 -6.33
C TYR A 167 -2.50 -2.62 -5.59
N SER A 168 -1.62 -1.86 -6.23
CA SER A 168 -0.44 -1.28 -5.62
C SER A 168 -0.32 0.16 -6.10
N PHE A 169 -0.34 1.10 -5.17
CA PHE A 169 -0.09 2.53 -5.39
C PHE A 169 1.25 2.94 -4.77
N LEU A 170 2.16 1.97 -4.61
CA LEU A 170 3.53 2.25 -4.21
C LEU A 170 4.26 2.85 -5.41
N PRO A 171 4.80 4.05 -5.29
CA PRO A 171 5.47 4.69 -6.40
C PRO A 171 6.84 4.03 -6.66
N CYS A 172 7.09 3.69 -7.93
CA CYS A 172 8.34 3.08 -8.39
C CYS A 172 9.03 4.05 -9.35
N PRO A 173 9.99 4.87 -8.89
CA PRO A 173 10.79 5.73 -9.75
C PRO A 173 11.85 4.93 -10.49
N PHE A 174 12.22 5.39 -11.70
CA PHE A 174 13.30 4.85 -12.52
C PHE A 174 13.94 5.98 -13.35
N ASP A 175 15.21 5.85 -13.65
CA ASP A 175 16.02 6.92 -14.26
C ASP A 175 16.05 6.87 -15.79
N SER A 176 15.85 5.68 -16.39
CA SER A 176 15.95 5.51 -17.84
C SER A 176 14.93 4.55 -18.42
N THR A 177 14.75 3.39 -17.82
CA THR A 177 13.88 2.34 -18.35
C THR A 177 13.12 1.63 -17.25
N ALA A 178 11.92 1.16 -17.60
CA ALA A 178 11.16 0.27 -16.73
C ALA A 178 10.44 -0.79 -17.56
N GLU A 179 10.47 -2.02 -17.07
CA GLU A 179 9.70 -3.13 -17.61
C GLU A 179 9.01 -3.89 -16.48
N MET A 180 7.74 -4.21 -16.69
CA MET A 180 6.98 -5.08 -15.78
C MET A 180 6.30 -6.19 -16.57
N LYS A 181 6.43 -7.42 -16.09
CA LYS A 181 5.82 -8.59 -16.72
C LYS A 181 5.20 -9.54 -15.71
N LEU A 182 4.25 -10.33 -16.18
CA LEU A 182 3.74 -11.54 -15.53
C LEU A 182 4.29 -12.78 -16.21
N GLN A 183 4.54 -13.82 -15.44
CA GLN A 183 5.03 -15.11 -15.91
C GLN A 183 4.48 -16.26 -15.07
#